data_cd5260b5c674731e6115e1cb6caf02ec
#
_entry.id   cd5260b5c674731e6115e1cb6caf02ec
#
_cell.length_a   1.000
_cell.length_b   1.000
_cell.length_c   1.000
_cell.angle_alpha   90.00
_cell.angle_beta   90.00
_cell.angle_gamma   90.00
#
_symmetry.space_group_name_H-M   'P 1'
#
loop_
_entity.id
_entity.type
_entity.pdbx_description
1 polymer ?
#
loop_
_entity_poly.entity_id
_entity_poly.type
_entity_poly.pdbx_seq_one_letter_code
_entity_poly.pdbx_strand_id
1 'polypeptide(L)'
;MPVTVRVPGSLKDWFGGSDETSCQGGTLRECIDELDREFPGIRDRLLNEDGEIGAILIFLNGENVTGLEGLATPIGDGDEIGIIPFAAGG
;
A
#
# COMPACT_ATOMS: atom_id res chain seq x y z
N MET A 1 -7.94 4.49 15.77
CA MET A 1 -8.35 3.47 14.80
C MET A 1 -7.25 3.28 13.78
N PRO A 2 -6.91 2.07 13.44
CA PRO A 2 -5.83 1.86 12.48
C PRO A 2 -6.26 2.23 11.08
N VAL A 3 -5.25 2.34 10.21
CA VAL A 3 -5.48 2.52 8.78
C VAL A 3 -5.71 1.13 8.19
N THR A 4 -6.79 0.97 7.44
CA THR A 4 -7.09 -0.31 6.80
C THR A 4 -6.42 -0.37 5.43
N VAL A 5 -5.77 -1.48 5.13
CA VAL A 5 -5.11 -1.69 3.85
C VAL A 5 -5.79 -2.85 3.12
N ARG A 6 -6.37 -2.56 1.96
CA ARG A 6 -7.03 -3.56 1.14
C ARG A 6 -6.03 -4.17 0.18
N VAL A 7 -5.92 -5.49 0.21
CA VAL A 7 -4.90 -6.22 -0.55
C VAL A 7 -5.55 -6.89 -1.76
N PRO A 8 -5.01 -6.68 -2.96
CA PRO A 8 -5.57 -7.34 -4.16
C PRO A 8 -5.24 -8.84 -4.14
N GLY A 9 -6.04 -9.61 -4.84
CA GLY A 9 -5.85 -11.06 -4.88
C GLY A 9 -4.46 -11.46 -5.36
N SER A 10 -3.88 -10.71 -6.29
CA SER A 10 -2.57 -11.03 -6.84
C SER A 10 -1.44 -10.87 -5.82
N LEU A 11 -1.66 -10.12 -4.74
CA LEU A 11 -0.65 -9.91 -3.72
C LEU A 11 -1.00 -10.60 -2.41
N LYS A 12 -2.09 -11.35 -2.38
CA LYS A 12 -2.56 -11.95 -1.15
C LYS A 12 -1.53 -12.83 -0.49
N ASP A 13 -0.79 -13.59 -1.28
CA ASP A 13 0.22 -14.49 -0.75
C ASP A 13 1.36 -13.74 -0.06
N TRP A 14 1.57 -12.49 -0.47
CA TRP A 14 2.62 -11.67 0.15
C TRP A 14 2.15 -11.07 1.47
N PHE A 15 0.84 -11.12 1.72
CA PHE A 15 0.24 -10.58 2.93
C PHE A 15 -0.30 -11.70 3.81
N GLY A 16 0.33 -12.87 3.78
CA GLY A 16 -0.07 -13.97 4.64
C GLY A 16 -1.40 -14.60 4.27
N GLY A 17 -1.84 -14.42 3.04
CA GLY A 17 -3.11 -14.99 2.60
C GLY A 17 -4.31 -14.11 2.92
N SER A 18 -4.09 -12.92 3.48
CA SER A 18 -5.19 -12.03 3.85
C SER A 18 -5.49 -11.04 2.74
N ASP A 19 -6.76 -10.65 2.62
CA ASP A 19 -7.15 -9.64 1.64
C ASP A 19 -7.27 -8.28 2.32
N GLU A 20 -6.89 -8.18 3.58
CA GLU A 20 -6.96 -6.94 4.32
C GLU A 20 -5.95 -6.97 5.47
N THR A 21 -5.28 -5.86 5.69
CA THR A 21 -4.40 -5.72 6.85
C THR A 21 -4.51 -4.29 7.35
N SER A 22 -3.66 -3.89 8.28
CA SER A 22 -3.73 -2.55 8.84
C SER A 22 -2.34 -2.03 9.16
N CYS A 23 -2.25 -0.72 9.28
CA CYS A 23 -1.03 -0.06 9.74
C CYS A 23 -1.41 1.13 10.63
N GLN A 24 -0.40 1.75 11.23
CA GLN A 24 -0.67 2.78 12.24
C GLN A 24 -0.87 4.17 11.67
N GLY A 25 -0.33 4.46 10.51
CA GLY A 25 -0.50 5.78 9.96
C GLY A 25 0.77 6.59 9.96
N GLY A 26 0.62 7.90 9.77
CA GLY A 26 1.75 8.78 9.57
C GLY A 26 1.78 9.20 8.12
N THR A 27 2.66 8.61 7.32
CA THR A 27 2.65 8.80 5.88
C THR A 27 2.50 7.45 5.19
N LEU A 28 2.20 7.48 3.91
CA LEU A 28 2.10 6.24 3.14
C LEU A 28 3.43 5.48 3.18
N ARG A 29 4.55 6.18 3.10
CA ARG A 29 5.87 5.54 3.19
C ARG A 29 6.03 4.80 4.50
N GLU A 30 5.64 5.43 5.60
CA GLU A 30 5.75 4.79 6.91
C GLU A 30 4.85 3.57 7.00
N CYS A 31 3.69 3.64 6.40
CA CYS A 31 2.79 2.49 6.36
C CYS A 31 3.42 1.33 5.60
N ILE A 32 4.03 1.62 4.45
CA ILE A 32 4.68 0.57 3.66
C ILE A 32 5.86 -0.02 4.42
N ASP A 33 6.64 0.82 5.12
CA ASP A 33 7.74 0.31 5.93
C ASP A 33 7.24 -0.61 7.03
N GLU A 34 6.13 -0.24 7.65
CA GLU A 34 5.53 -1.05 8.69
C GLU A 34 5.05 -2.38 8.12
N LEU A 35 4.42 -2.35 6.95
CA LEU A 35 3.95 -3.57 6.30
C LEU A 35 5.13 -4.48 5.93
N ASP A 36 6.25 -3.89 5.52
CA ASP A 36 7.41 -4.68 5.16
C ASP A 36 8.01 -5.39 6.37
N ARG A 37 7.92 -4.78 7.54
CA ARG A 37 8.38 -5.44 8.76
C ARG A 37 7.52 -6.64 9.12
N GLU A 38 6.23 -6.53 8.83
CA GLU A 38 5.29 -7.61 9.11
C GLU A 38 5.29 -8.67 8.01
N PHE A 39 5.45 -8.24 6.78
CA PHE A 39 5.44 -9.12 5.61
C PHE A 39 6.71 -8.85 4.81
N PRO A 40 7.84 -9.45 5.21
CA PRO A 40 9.12 -9.15 4.54
C PRO A 40 9.07 -9.38 3.04
N GLY A 41 9.56 -8.38 2.28
CA GLY A 41 9.54 -8.43 0.83
C GLY A 41 8.43 -7.62 0.21
N ILE A 42 7.46 -7.16 1.00
CA ILE A 42 6.33 -6.44 0.43
C ILE A 42 6.75 -5.09 -0.14
N ARG A 43 7.73 -4.45 0.48
CA ARG A 43 8.20 -3.16 0.00
C ARG A 43 8.70 -3.26 -1.44
N ASP A 44 9.45 -4.34 -1.74
CA ASP A 44 9.99 -4.53 -3.08
C ASP A 44 8.89 -4.82 -4.08
N ARG A 45 7.75 -5.28 -3.63
CA ARG A 45 6.60 -5.52 -4.50
C ARG A 45 5.84 -4.24 -4.79
N LEU A 46 5.84 -3.32 -3.85
CA LEU A 46 5.06 -2.08 -3.98
C LEU A 46 5.88 -0.94 -4.56
N LEU A 47 7.18 -0.93 -4.31
CA LEU A 47 8.05 0.14 -4.77
C LEU A 47 9.04 -0.37 -5.81
N ASN A 48 9.50 0.55 -6.67
CA ASN A 48 10.50 0.20 -7.67
C ASN A 48 11.90 0.46 -7.11
N GLU A 49 12.92 0.32 -7.96
CA GLU A 49 14.31 0.47 -7.53
C GLU A 49 14.62 1.88 -7.05
N ASP A 50 13.85 2.86 -7.52
CA ASP A 50 14.06 4.24 -7.11
C ASP A 50 13.36 4.55 -5.80
N GLY A 51 12.69 3.57 -5.21
CA GLY A 51 11.97 3.80 -3.97
C GLY A 51 10.64 4.48 -4.16
N GLU A 52 10.10 4.48 -5.38
CA GLU A 52 8.81 5.09 -5.69
C GLU A 52 7.79 4.01 -6.00
N ILE A 53 6.52 4.40 -6.02
CA ILE A 53 5.45 3.46 -6.31
C ILE A 53 5.71 2.83 -7.68
N GLY A 54 5.71 1.50 -7.70
CA GLY A 54 6.07 0.75 -8.89
C GLY A 54 4.86 0.46 -9.80
N ALA A 55 4.72 -0.80 -10.19
CA ALA A 55 3.69 -1.19 -11.15
C ALA A 55 2.35 -1.46 -10.48
N ILE A 56 1.93 -0.57 -9.60
CA ILE A 56 0.65 -0.67 -8.91
C ILE A 56 0.06 0.73 -8.77
N LEU A 57 -1.22 0.75 -8.42
CA LEU A 57 -1.88 2.00 -8.05
C LEU A 57 -2.22 1.92 -6.57
N ILE A 58 -2.06 3.03 -5.87
CA ILE A 58 -2.43 3.11 -4.46
C ILE A 58 -3.45 4.24 -4.31
N PHE A 59 -4.57 3.90 -3.70
CA PHE A 59 -5.66 4.85 -3.47
C PHE A 59 -5.83 5.08 -1.98
N LEU A 60 -6.00 6.33 -1.60
CA LEU A 60 -6.33 6.69 -0.22
C LEU A 60 -7.76 7.18 -0.20
N ASN A 61 -8.64 6.43 0.45
CA ASN A 61 -10.06 6.75 0.51
C ASN A 61 -10.64 6.99 -0.88
N GLY A 62 -10.20 6.17 -1.84
CA GLY A 62 -10.71 6.25 -3.21
C GLY A 62 -10.00 7.24 -4.10
N GLU A 63 -8.95 7.90 -3.61
CA GLU A 63 -8.23 8.91 -4.39
C GLU A 63 -6.80 8.45 -4.65
N ASN A 64 -6.38 8.47 -5.91
CA ASN A 64 -5.04 8.03 -6.29
C ASN A 64 -3.99 8.93 -5.63
N VAL A 65 -3.06 8.32 -4.91
CA VAL A 65 -2.08 9.09 -4.15
C VAL A 65 -1.09 9.84 -5.04
N THR A 66 -0.92 9.44 -6.30
CA THR A 66 -0.05 10.21 -7.19
C THR A 66 -0.63 11.57 -7.49
N GLY A 67 -1.94 11.74 -7.34
CA GLY A 67 -2.58 13.04 -7.44
C GLY A 67 -2.55 13.80 -6.14
N LEU A 68 -1.99 13.21 -5.10
CA LEU A 68 -1.82 13.84 -3.80
C LEU A 68 -0.33 14.10 -3.61
N GLU A 69 0.28 13.45 -2.63
CA GLU A 69 1.69 13.65 -2.35
C GLU A 69 2.49 12.35 -2.47
N GLY A 70 1.97 11.39 -3.21
CA GLY A 70 2.67 10.12 -3.40
C GLY A 70 2.96 9.45 -2.08
N LEU A 71 4.20 9.03 -1.88
CA LEU A 71 4.59 8.35 -0.64
C LEU A 71 4.60 9.28 0.57
N ALA A 72 4.61 10.60 0.35
CA ALA A 72 4.55 11.55 1.44
C ALA A 72 3.12 11.89 1.85
N THR A 73 2.14 11.27 1.20
CA THR A 73 0.73 11.51 1.52
C THR A 73 0.47 11.16 2.97
N PRO A 74 -0.06 12.11 3.76
CA PRO A 74 -0.38 11.79 5.16
C PRO A 74 -1.57 10.85 5.23
N ILE A 75 -1.49 9.88 6.13
CA ILE A 75 -2.58 8.96 6.40
C ILE A 75 -2.79 8.91 7.90
N GLY A 76 -4.01 8.63 8.30
CA GLY A 76 -4.34 8.65 9.71
C GLY A 76 -5.52 7.77 10.06
N ASP A 77 -5.93 7.87 11.30
CA ASP A 77 -6.97 7.00 11.86
C ASP A 77 -8.20 6.92 10.97
N GLY A 78 -8.61 5.70 10.71
CA GLY A 78 -9.83 5.47 9.96
C GLY A 78 -9.69 5.53 8.45
N ASP A 79 -8.51 5.90 7.95
CA ASP A 79 -8.31 5.95 6.50
C ASP A 79 -8.23 4.55 5.91
N GLU A 80 -8.55 4.45 4.63
CA GLU A 80 -8.51 3.19 3.92
C GLU A 80 -7.59 3.32 2.72
N ILE A 81 -6.62 2.41 2.63
CA ILE A 81 -5.68 2.35 1.51
C ILE A 81 -6.06 1.16 0.64
N GLY A 82 -6.19 1.39 -0.66
CA GLY A 82 -6.43 0.32 -1.61
C GLY A 82 -5.23 0.15 -2.52
N ILE A 83 -4.78 -1.08 -2.69
CA ILE A 83 -3.68 -1.40 -3.59
C ILE A 83 -4.27 -2.10 -4.80
N ILE A 84 -4.03 -1.56 -5.99
CA ILE A 84 -4.58 -2.11 -7.23
C ILE A 84 -3.42 -2.38 -8.18
N PRO A 85 -3.23 -3.65 -8.62
CA PRO A 85 -2.17 -3.93 -9.56
C PRO A 85 -2.49 -3.28 -10.89
N PHE A 86 -1.46 -2.82 -11.57
CA PHE A 86 -1.64 -2.36 -12.93
C PHE A 86 -2.09 -3.58 -13.68
N ALA A 87 -3.14 -3.39 -14.35
CA ALA A 87 -3.72 -4.42 -15.10
C ALA A 87 -2.72 -5.11 -15.84
N ALA A 88 -2.03 -5.72 -15.25
CA ALA A 88 -1.14 -6.48 -15.83
C ALA A 88 -1.70 -7.05 -17.04
N GLY A 89 -2.17 -6.41 -17.67
CA GLY A 89 -2.65 -6.90 -18.80
C GLY A 89 -2.16 -7.72 -19.30
N GLY A 90 -2.18 -7.19 -18.36
CA GLY A 90 -1.78 -7.74 -18.85
C GLY A 90 -2.06 -8.36 -19.15
#